data_07cd4acc282515ed2c98c6a6f19d539d
#
_entry.id   07cd4acc282515ed2c98c6a6f19d539d
#
_cell.length_a   1.000
_cell.length_b   1.000
_cell.length_c   1.000
_cell.angle_alpha   90.00
_cell.angle_beta   90.00
_cell.angle_gamma   90.00
#
_symmetry.space_group_name_H-M   'P 1'
#
loop_
_entity.id
_entity.type
_entity.pdbx_description
1 polymer ?
#
loop_
_entity_poly.entity_id
_entity_poly.type
_entity_poly.pdbx_seq_one_letter_code
_entity_poly.pdbx_strand_id
1 'polypeptide(L)'
;MFFRQHVLNLLASLFLLTGTLQPLEAATLEPIQNKDGYVSIFDGQSLNGWKGNKKFWRVEDGILIGETTSPLKATTYLIWQQGKVDDFELQLEYRITNGNSGIQYRSQDLGGFRVAGYQADMESGPNHSGILYEQNGRGIVTKRGERTSIENYGMKKIGEPIDTGGNLQSKILTGDWNTYRIVARGNHLQHFINGELMSETTDKESGKQKASGILAFQLHAGQPMKVEFKNILLKRLRLTGNRKKLLLLAGRASHKQGAHEFRAGCLLFQKCLQDSVGGTLITAVHTDGWPNDPTAFDNADAILLFSDGGNGHPVIQRNRLAQIDALAKRGVGIACLHYGVEVPKEKGGAEFLNWIGGFFETNWSVNPHWTLAATELAKNHPICNGVKPFEVNDEWYYHMRFREPNDDVTKILTAIPPDSTRERPDGLHSNNPTVRSNKGHREVLAWAYERPDGGRGFGCTGGHFHNNWANDEFRTLILNALVWTSGIAVPKNGITSHVSDVELTEDLDPPPPPRKNKKAL
;
A
#
# COMPACT_ATOMS: atom_id res chain seq x y z
N MET A 1 32.80 71.40 36.17
CA MET A 1 33.93 71.89 35.33
C MET A 1 34.82 70.69 35.05
N PHE A 2 35.12 70.42 33.82
CA PHE A 2 35.98 69.40 33.20
C PHE A 2 35.34 67.99 32.90
N PHE A 3 35.01 67.87 31.63
CA PHE A 3 34.80 66.66 30.84
C PHE A 3 36.11 65.85 30.74
N ARG A 4 36.03 64.54 30.78
CA ARG A 4 36.98 63.64 30.12
C ARG A 4 36.22 62.49 29.42
N GLN A 5 36.36 62.49 28.10
CA GLN A 5 35.99 61.40 27.19
C GLN A 5 36.84 60.16 27.43
N HIS A 6 36.20 59.00 27.45
CA HIS A 6 36.87 57.70 27.23
C HIS A 6 36.31 57.07 25.98
N VAL A 7 37.15 56.92 24.99
CA VAL A 7 36.94 56.18 23.76
C VAL A 7 37.11 54.68 24.08
N LEU A 8 36.07 53.87 23.88
CA LEU A 8 36.12 52.41 23.93
C LEU A 8 36.18 51.85 22.49
N ASN A 9 37.27 51.17 22.15
CA ASN A 9 37.42 50.40 20.93
C ASN A 9 36.57 49.14 21.00
N LEU A 10 35.56 49.00 20.10
CA LEU A 10 34.83 47.75 19.86
C LEU A 10 35.52 47.02 18.70
N LEU A 11 36.20 45.91 19.00
CA LEU A 11 36.63 44.91 18.01
C LEU A 11 35.41 44.04 17.67
N ALA A 12 34.89 44.18 16.45
CA ALA A 12 33.85 43.31 15.91
C ALA A 12 34.50 42.02 15.42
N SER A 13 34.25 40.91 16.14
CA SER A 13 34.56 39.55 15.68
C SER A 13 33.42 39.05 14.80
N LEU A 14 33.70 38.97 13.50
CA LEU A 14 32.78 38.39 12.50
C LEU A 14 32.85 36.87 12.59
N PHE A 15 31.89 36.22 13.24
CA PHE A 15 31.67 34.76 13.14
C PHE A 15 30.90 34.45 11.87
N LEU A 16 31.57 33.90 10.88
CA LEU A 16 30.93 33.26 9.71
C LEU A 16 30.26 31.95 10.15
N LEU A 17 28.96 31.98 10.41
CA LEU A 17 28.15 30.77 10.49
C LEU A 17 27.91 30.24 9.08
N THR A 18 28.69 29.24 8.66
CA THR A 18 28.33 28.39 7.52
C THR A 18 27.24 27.40 7.95
N GLY A 19 26.03 27.87 8.00
CA GLY A 19 24.87 26.99 8.13
C GLY A 19 24.65 26.24 6.83
N THR A 20 24.84 24.92 6.84
CA THR A 20 24.35 24.03 5.77
C THR A 20 22.85 24.12 5.76
N LEU A 21 22.29 24.74 4.72
CA LEU A 21 20.87 24.68 4.41
C LEU A 21 20.49 23.21 4.14
N GLN A 22 19.90 22.54 5.12
CA GLN A 22 19.16 21.32 4.85
C GLN A 22 17.94 21.70 4.00
N PRO A 23 17.62 20.95 2.94
CA PRO A 23 16.42 21.20 2.20
C PRO A 23 15.21 21.07 3.14
N LEU A 24 14.38 22.10 3.21
CA LEU A 24 13.09 22.07 3.86
C LEU A 24 12.27 20.98 3.15
N GLU A 25 12.11 19.81 3.77
CA GLU A 25 11.11 18.85 3.33
C GLU A 25 9.75 19.55 3.40
N ALA A 26 9.11 19.70 2.25
CA ALA A 26 7.77 20.25 2.15
C ALA A 26 6.87 19.49 3.14
N ALA A 27 6.33 20.21 4.11
CA ALA A 27 5.34 19.65 5.03
C ALA A 27 4.17 19.16 4.18
N THR A 28 4.05 17.84 4.03
CA THR A 28 2.86 17.26 3.44
C THR A 28 1.73 17.53 4.40
N LEU A 29 0.84 18.44 4.02
CA LEU A 29 -0.40 18.69 4.74
C LEU A 29 -1.14 17.38 4.87
N GLU A 30 -1.57 17.02 6.09
CA GLU A 30 -2.44 15.86 6.30
C GLU A 30 -3.67 16.02 5.42
N PRO A 31 -4.08 14.99 4.65
CA PRO A 31 -5.24 15.08 3.79
C PRO A 31 -6.48 15.37 4.62
N ILE A 32 -7.18 16.45 4.32
CA ILE A 32 -8.41 16.82 5.01
C ILE A 32 -9.51 15.87 4.55
N GLN A 33 -9.92 14.97 5.44
CA GLN A 33 -11.10 14.15 5.24
C GLN A 33 -12.35 15.01 5.47
N ASN A 34 -13.28 15.03 4.52
CA ASN A 34 -14.56 15.70 4.73
C ASN A 34 -15.48 14.87 5.65
N LYS A 35 -16.63 15.47 6.07
CA LYS A 35 -17.59 14.82 7.00
C LYS A 35 -18.13 13.47 6.51
N ASP A 36 -18.06 13.21 5.19
CA ASP A 36 -18.59 11.99 4.56
C ASP A 36 -17.50 10.94 4.30
N GLY A 37 -16.26 11.18 4.75
CA GLY A 37 -15.14 10.25 4.60
C GLY A 37 -14.45 10.29 3.23
N TYR A 38 -14.66 11.34 2.44
CA TYR A 38 -13.90 11.59 1.22
C TYR A 38 -12.58 12.30 1.53
N VAL A 39 -11.54 11.94 0.80
CA VAL A 39 -10.20 12.53 0.90
C VAL A 39 -9.80 13.06 -0.46
N SER A 40 -9.22 14.27 -0.52
CA SER A 40 -8.67 14.82 -1.76
C SER A 40 -7.44 14.01 -2.19
N ILE A 41 -7.42 13.57 -3.47
CA ILE A 41 -6.27 12.93 -4.12
C ILE A 41 -5.58 13.86 -5.12
N PHE A 42 -5.94 15.14 -5.10
CA PHE A 42 -5.34 16.21 -5.88
C PHE A 42 -5.06 17.41 -4.97
N ASP A 43 -3.83 17.93 -5.00
CA ASP A 43 -3.40 19.02 -4.12
C ASP A 43 -3.87 20.42 -4.56
N GLY A 44 -4.46 20.53 -5.76
CA GLY A 44 -4.89 21.80 -6.35
C GLY A 44 -3.73 22.71 -6.79
N GLN A 45 -2.48 22.28 -6.67
CA GLN A 45 -1.31 23.14 -6.91
C GLN A 45 -0.36 22.56 -7.96
N SER A 46 -0.28 21.22 -8.05
CA SER A 46 0.72 20.56 -8.87
C SER A 46 0.24 19.22 -9.43
N LEU A 47 1.04 18.62 -10.32
CA LEU A 47 0.86 17.25 -10.79
C LEU A 47 1.56 16.22 -9.88
N ASN A 48 1.89 16.56 -8.64
CA ASN A 48 2.47 15.61 -7.69
C ASN A 48 1.51 14.45 -7.45
N GLY A 49 2.02 13.22 -7.52
CA GLY A 49 1.19 12.02 -7.44
C GLY A 49 0.48 11.63 -8.75
N TRP A 50 0.70 12.40 -9.83
CA TRP A 50 0.12 12.14 -11.15
C TRP A 50 1.21 12.06 -12.22
N LYS A 51 1.08 11.12 -13.15
CA LYS A 51 2.05 10.89 -14.23
C LYS A 51 1.37 10.97 -15.58
N GLY A 52 1.79 11.92 -16.40
CA GLY A 52 1.29 12.14 -17.76
C GLY A 52 2.27 12.95 -18.59
N ASN A 53 1.95 13.15 -19.88
CA ASN A 53 2.78 13.98 -20.74
C ASN A 53 2.56 15.46 -20.41
N LYS A 54 3.59 16.10 -19.84
CA LYS A 54 3.57 17.51 -19.40
C LYS A 54 3.31 18.52 -20.51
N LYS A 55 3.35 18.11 -21.80
CA LYS A 55 2.94 18.97 -22.92
C LYS A 55 1.43 19.21 -22.96
N PHE A 56 0.65 18.30 -22.36
CA PHE A 56 -0.80 18.32 -22.42
C PHE A 56 -1.46 18.57 -21.07
N TRP A 57 -0.75 18.29 -19.96
CA TRP A 57 -1.31 18.34 -18.62
C TRP A 57 -0.61 19.39 -17.76
N ARG A 58 -1.38 20.24 -17.08
CA ARG A 58 -0.92 21.29 -16.19
C ARG A 58 -1.93 21.58 -15.08
N VAL A 59 -1.54 22.38 -14.12
CA VAL A 59 -2.42 22.89 -13.06
C VAL A 59 -2.39 24.42 -13.11
N GLU A 60 -3.57 25.06 -13.12
CA GLU A 60 -3.76 26.49 -13.08
C GLU A 60 -4.96 26.80 -12.17
N ASP A 61 -4.82 27.73 -11.24
CA ASP A 61 -5.88 28.22 -10.34
C ASP A 61 -6.68 27.10 -9.64
N GLY A 62 -6.00 26.05 -9.17
CA GLY A 62 -6.64 24.92 -8.49
C GLY A 62 -7.30 23.92 -9.43
N ILE A 63 -7.16 24.09 -10.74
CA ILE A 63 -7.77 23.28 -11.77
C ILE A 63 -6.69 22.43 -12.45
N LEU A 64 -6.94 21.13 -12.57
CA LEU A 64 -6.16 20.21 -13.36
C LEU A 64 -6.67 20.26 -14.80
N ILE A 65 -5.82 20.65 -15.74
CA ILE A 65 -6.16 20.93 -17.15
C ILE A 65 -5.45 19.95 -18.06
N GLY A 66 -6.23 19.28 -18.90
CA GLY A 66 -5.77 18.53 -20.05
C GLY A 66 -6.16 19.27 -21.35
N GLU A 67 -5.18 19.60 -22.20
CA GLU A 67 -5.45 20.40 -23.38
C GLU A 67 -4.55 20.01 -24.56
N THR A 68 -5.14 20.04 -25.75
CA THR A 68 -4.42 19.93 -27.03
C THR A 68 -4.77 21.10 -27.94
N THR A 69 -3.76 21.76 -28.51
CA THR A 69 -3.92 22.90 -29.43
C THR A 69 -3.84 22.47 -30.89
N SER A 70 -3.52 21.22 -31.16
CA SER A 70 -3.48 20.59 -32.49
C SER A 70 -4.02 19.17 -32.42
N PRO A 71 -4.43 18.57 -33.53
CA PRO A 71 -4.96 17.21 -33.53
C PRO A 71 -4.01 16.21 -32.90
N LEU A 72 -4.54 15.44 -31.94
CA LEU A 72 -3.81 14.38 -31.22
C LEU A 72 -3.92 13.06 -31.98
N LYS A 73 -2.76 12.47 -32.35
CA LYS A 73 -2.71 11.22 -33.14
C LYS A 73 -3.10 9.97 -32.36
N ALA A 74 -2.86 9.97 -31.05
CA ALA A 74 -3.12 8.82 -30.18
C ALA A 74 -3.60 9.29 -28.80
N THR A 75 -4.58 8.62 -28.26
CA THR A 75 -5.10 8.85 -26.91
C THR A 75 -4.00 8.73 -25.87
N THR A 76 -3.97 9.64 -24.90
CA THR A 76 -3.01 9.69 -23.80
C THR A 76 -3.69 9.94 -22.46
N TYR A 77 -3.02 9.58 -21.38
CA TYR A 77 -3.62 9.62 -20.04
C TYR A 77 -2.73 10.33 -19.03
N LEU A 78 -3.37 10.94 -18.04
CA LEU A 78 -2.77 11.36 -16.78
C LEU A 78 -3.13 10.31 -15.72
N ILE A 79 -2.14 9.58 -15.23
CA ILE A 79 -2.30 8.40 -14.38
C ILE A 79 -1.98 8.76 -12.93
N TRP A 80 -2.90 8.49 -12.00
CA TRP A 80 -2.65 8.60 -10.57
C TRP A 80 -1.68 7.51 -10.11
N GLN A 81 -0.59 7.91 -9.43
CA GLN A 81 0.54 7.05 -9.09
C GLN A 81 0.57 6.64 -7.62
N GLN A 82 -0.32 7.20 -6.79
CA GLN A 82 -0.22 6.98 -5.34
C GLN A 82 -0.88 5.68 -4.87
N GLY A 83 -1.74 5.06 -5.71
CA GLY A 83 -2.38 3.80 -5.36
C GLY A 83 -3.27 3.22 -6.46
N LYS A 84 -3.92 2.11 -6.12
CA LYS A 84 -4.96 1.47 -6.95
C LYS A 84 -6.29 1.54 -6.21
N VAL A 85 -7.40 1.61 -6.94
CA VAL A 85 -8.75 1.58 -6.38
C VAL A 85 -9.37 0.18 -6.49
N ASP A 86 -10.10 -0.22 -5.47
CA ASP A 86 -10.87 -1.46 -5.38
C ASP A 86 -12.38 -1.16 -5.28
N ASP A 87 -13.01 -1.31 -4.12
CA ASP A 87 -14.36 -0.82 -3.87
C ASP A 87 -14.25 0.64 -3.39
N PHE A 88 -14.85 1.57 -4.14
CA PHE A 88 -14.66 3.00 -3.91
C PHE A 88 -15.84 3.85 -4.39
N GLU A 89 -15.87 5.10 -3.92
CA GLU A 89 -16.58 6.22 -4.54
C GLU A 89 -15.55 7.28 -4.93
N LEU A 90 -15.64 7.75 -6.18
CA LEU A 90 -14.89 8.90 -6.67
C LEU A 90 -15.88 10.00 -7.00
N GLN A 91 -15.64 11.21 -6.52
CA GLN A 91 -16.41 12.39 -6.85
C GLN A 91 -15.46 13.48 -7.32
N LEU A 92 -15.83 14.18 -8.39
CA LEU A 92 -15.09 15.30 -8.91
C LEU A 92 -16.00 16.26 -9.69
N GLU A 93 -15.50 17.44 -9.99
CA GLU A 93 -16.11 18.33 -10.95
C GLU A 93 -15.29 18.33 -12.25
N TYR A 94 -15.99 18.31 -13.39
CA TYR A 94 -15.37 18.39 -14.71
C TYR A 94 -16.05 19.41 -15.60
N ARG A 95 -15.28 19.97 -16.52
CA ARG A 95 -15.77 20.76 -17.65
C ARG A 95 -15.02 20.33 -18.91
N ILE A 96 -15.73 20.17 -20.04
CA ILE A 96 -15.12 19.76 -21.30
C ILE A 96 -15.54 20.70 -22.41
N THR A 97 -14.53 21.16 -23.17
CA THR A 97 -14.70 21.96 -24.39
C THR A 97 -14.13 21.20 -25.56
N ASN A 98 -14.97 20.84 -26.50
CA ASN A 98 -14.70 19.98 -27.65
C ASN A 98 -14.21 18.56 -27.26
N GLY A 99 -14.49 17.58 -28.10
CA GLY A 99 -13.95 16.25 -28.03
C GLY A 99 -14.57 15.35 -26.95
N ASN A 100 -13.81 14.33 -26.61
CA ASN A 100 -14.18 13.27 -25.66
C ASN A 100 -13.05 13.09 -24.63
N SER A 101 -13.41 12.76 -23.42
CA SER A 101 -12.54 12.40 -22.32
C SER A 101 -13.18 11.30 -21.48
N GLY A 102 -12.52 10.89 -20.40
CA GLY A 102 -13.06 9.91 -19.48
C GLY A 102 -12.19 9.70 -18.24
N ILE A 103 -12.82 9.12 -17.25
CA ILE A 103 -12.20 8.72 -15.99
C ILE A 103 -11.98 7.21 -16.03
N GLN A 104 -10.73 6.79 -16.19
CA GLN A 104 -10.35 5.38 -16.08
C GLN A 104 -10.32 4.96 -14.62
N TYR A 105 -10.86 3.78 -14.31
CA TYR A 105 -10.82 3.21 -12.98
C TYR A 105 -10.71 1.69 -13.02
N ARG A 106 -10.12 1.10 -11.98
CA ARG A 106 -9.78 -0.33 -11.96
C ARG A 106 -9.08 -0.79 -13.25
N SER A 107 -8.28 0.10 -13.82
CA SER A 107 -7.62 -0.07 -15.11
C SER A 107 -6.16 -0.51 -14.94
N GLN A 108 -5.54 -0.91 -16.03
CA GLN A 108 -4.14 -1.32 -16.12
C GLN A 108 -3.32 -0.25 -16.83
N ASP A 109 -2.15 0.12 -16.27
CA ASP A 109 -1.15 0.92 -16.96
C ASP A 109 -0.37 0.03 -17.95
N LEU A 110 -0.45 0.36 -19.25
CA LEU A 110 0.24 -0.36 -20.32
C LEU A 110 1.61 0.29 -20.66
N GLY A 111 2.03 1.30 -19.90
CA GLY A 111 3.21 2.09 -20.20
C GLY A 111 2.99 3.11 -21.32
N GLY A 112 3.89 4.11 -21.40
CA GLY A 112 3.81 5.15 -22.42
C GLY A 112 2.52 5.99 -22.35
N PHE A 113 1.95 6.18 -21.15
CA PHE A 113 0.68 6.88 -20.91
C PHE A 113 -0.51 6.24 -21.63
N ARG A 114 -0.52 4.91 -21.79
CA ARG A 114 -1.62 4.11 -22.33
C ARG A 114 -2.27 3.30 -21.23
N VAL A 115 -3.57 3.08 -21.33
CA VAL A 115 -4.37 2.41 -20.29
C VAL A 115 -5.34 1.42 -20.92
N ALA A 116 -5.70 0.36 -20.20
CA ALA A 116 -6.78 -0.56 -20.54
C ALA A 116 -7.67 -0.81 -19.33
N GLY A 117 -8.98 -0.81 -19.50
CA GLY A 117 -9.97 -1.08 -18.46
C GLY A 117 -11.20 -0.20 -18.50
N TYR A 118 -11.95 -0.15 -17.38
CA TYR A 118 -13.20 0.60 -17.29
C TYR A 118 -12.99 2.10 -17.37
N GLN A 119 -13.87 2.76 -18.11
CA GLN A 119 -13.90 4.22 -18.29
C GLN A 119 -15.30 4.77 -18.08
N ALA A 120 -15.42 5.78 -17.26
CA ALA A 120 -16.59 6.62 -17.14
C ALA A 120 -16.43 7.78 -18.12
N ASP A 121 -17.16 7.74 -19.21
CA ASP A 121 -17.02 8.67 -20.33
C ASP A 121 -17.66 10.03 -20.08
N MET A 122 -17.07 11.05 -20.70
CA MET A 122 -17.59 12.41 -20.81
C MET A 122 -17.21 13.01 -22.19
N GLU A 123 -18.12 13.76 -22.78
CA GLU A 123 -17.88 14.43 -24.07
C GLU A 123 -18.60 15.78 -24.15
N SER A 124 -18.19 16.59 -25.11
CA SER A 124 -18.88 17.85 -25.45
C SER A 124 -20.15 17.65 -26.29
N GLY A 125 -20.34 16.43 -26.82
CA GLY A 125 -21.49 16.04 -27.63
C GLY A 125 -22.60 15.34 -26.81
N PRO A 126 -23.66 14.83 -27.50
CA PRO A 126 -24.84 14.29 -26.82
C PRO A 126 -24.80 12.77 -26.54
N ASN A 127 -23.75 12.02 -26.93
CA ASN A 127 -23.87 10.56 -27.04
C ASN A 127 -23.21 9.76 -25.91
N HIS A 128 -22.00 10.17 -25.43
CA HIS A 128 -21.14 9.29 -24.64
C HIS A 128 -21.03 9.67 -23.16
N SER A 129 -21.41 10.91 -22.75
CA SER A 129 -21.33 11.27 -21.33
C SER A 129 -22.18 10.34 -20.47
N GLY A 130 -21.56 9.75 -19.43
CA GLY A 130 -22.22 8.88 -18.45
C GLY A 130 -22.32 7.40 -18.86
N ILE A 131 -21.77 6.98 -20.02
CA ILE A 131 -21.68 5.56 -20.37
C ILE A 131 -20.55 4.87 -19.60
N LEU A 132 -20.62 3.53 -19.51
CA LEU A 132 -19.47 2.70 -19.18
C LEU A 132 -18.84 2.19 -20.48
N TYR A 133 -17.58 2.57 -20.69
CA TYR A 133 -16.74 2.09 -21.77
C TYR A 133 -15.60 1.22 -21.20
N GLU A 134 -15.10 0.26 -21.96
CA GLU A 134 -13.88 -0.47 -21.61
C GLU A 134 -12.80 -0.23 -22.65
N GLN A 135 -11.82 0.59 -22.27
CA GLN A 135 -10.69 0.96 -23.13
C GLN A 135 -9.79 -0.26 -23.41
N ASN A 136 -9.45 -0.47 -24.68
CA ASN A 136 -8.69 -1.63 -25.15
C ASN A 136 -9.32 -2.98 -24.72
N GLY A 137 -10.67 -3.02 -24.60
CA GLY A 137 -11.45 -4.16 -24.16
C GLY A 137 -12.74 -4.30 -24.97
N ARG A 138 -13.87 -4.36 -24.27
CA ARG A 138 -15.20 -4.62 -24.86
C ARG A 138 -15.89 -3.41 -25.51
N GLY A 139 -15.26 -2.21 -25.49
CA GLY A 139 -15.88 -0.99 -26.01
C GLY A 139 -17.01 -0.48 -25.13
N ILE A 140 -18.15 -0.10 -25.71
CA ILE A 140 -19.33 0.34 -24.94
C ILE A 140 -19.92 -0.86 -24.19
N VAL A 141 -19.78 -0.84 -22.88
CA VAL A 141 -20.28 -1.87 -21.98
C VAL A 141 -21.73 -1.60 -21.61
N THR A 142 -22.05 -0.38 -21.18
CA THR A 142 -23.42 0.05 -20.83
C THR A 142 -23.64 1.47 -21.35
N LYS A 143 -24.76 1.68 -22.04
CA LYS A 143 -25.14 3.01 -22.55
C LYS A 143 -25.77 3.86 -21.44
N ARG A 144 -25.78 5.18 -21.64
CA ARG A 144 -26.57 6.07 -20.78
C ARG A 144 -28.05 5.69 -20.83
N GLY A 145 -28.69 5.66 -19.67
CA GLY A 145 -30.08 5.26 -19.50
C GLY A 145 -30.29 3.76 -19.30
N GLU A 146 -29.23 2.94 -19.42
CA GLU A 146 -29.33 1.48 -19.30
C GLU A 146 -28.86 0.97 -17.93
N ARG A 147 -29.55 -0.09 -17.47
CA ARG A 147 -29.06 -1.05 -16.46
C ARG A 147 -28.64 -2.32 -17.18
N THR A 148 -27.37 -2.68 -17.12
CA THR A 148 -26.84 -3.83 -17.86
C THR A 148 -26.24 -4.85 -16.90
N SER A 149 -26.64 -6.14 -17.03
CA SER A 149 -25.92 -7.27 -16.44
C SER A 149 -25.13 -7.97 -17.55
N ILE A 150 -23.82 -8.16 -17.32
CA ILE A 150 -22.96 -8.91 -18.22
C ILE A 150 -22.70 -10.27 -17.58
N GLU A 151 -23.21 -11.30 -18.23
CA GLU A 151 -23.01 -12.69 -17.83
C GLU A 151 -21.73 -13.26 -18.49
N ASN A 152 -21.37 -14.49 -18.18
CA ASN A 152 -20.24 -15.16 -18.81
C ASN A 152 -20.38 -15.14 -20.36
N TYR A 153 -19.25 -15.13 -21.04
CA TYR A 153 -19.12 -15.03 -22.50
C TYR A 153 -19.67 -13.72 -23.09
N GLY A 154 -19.72 -12.64 -22.28
CA GLY A 154 -20.12 -11.31 -22.74
C GLY A 154 -21.62 -11.15 -23.05
N MET A 155 -22.46 -12.08 -22.61
CA MET A 155 -23.90 -11.97 -22.81
C MET A 155 -24.46 -10.80 -22.00
N LYS A 156 -25.02 -9.82 -22.69
CA LYS A 156 -25.64 -8.64 -22.06
C LYS A 156 -27.14 -8.88 -21.83
N LYS A 157 -27.58 -8.62 -20.59
CA LYS A 157 -28.99 -8.52 -20.23
C LYS A 157 -29.27 -7.07 -19.86
N ILE A 158 -30.16 -6.43 -20.62
CA ILE A 158 -30.60 -5.06 -20.34
C ILE A 158 -31.84 -5.17 -19.44
N GLY A 159 -31.76 -4.48 -18.28
CA GLY A 159 -32.86 -4.38 -17.32
C GLY A 159 -33.79 -3.21 -17.64
N GLU A 160 -34.65 -2.86 -16.67
CA GLU A 160 -35.51 -1.70 -16.79
C GLU A 160 -34.69 -0.41 -17.00
N PRO A 161 -35.14 0.47 -17.92
CA PRO A 161 -34.44 1.74 -18.17
C PRO A 161 -34.28 2.58 -16.89
N ILE A 162 -33.19 3.34 -16.79
CA ILE A 162 -32.98 4.30 -15.71
C ILE A 162 -33.97 5.48 -15.86
N ASP A 163 -34.18 5.91 -17.11
CA ASP A 163 -35.09 7.01 -17.43
C ASP A 163 -35.97 6.63 -18.61
N THR A 164 -37.28 6.54 -18.39
CA THR A 164 -38.28 6.24 -19.43
C THR A 164 -38.60 7.46 -20.30
N GLY A 165 -38.23 8.67 -19.86
CA GLY A 165 -38.52 9.93 -20.56
C GLY A 165 -37.41 10.41 -21.51
N GLY A 166 -36.24 9.74 -21.54
CA GLY A 166 -35.11 10.12 -22.40
C GLY A 166 -34.44 11.44 -22.04
N ASN A 167 -34.58 11.89 -20.77
CA ASN A 167 -34.24 13.26 -20.35
C ASN A 167 -32.83 13.40 -19.73
N LEU A 168 -32.05 12.30 -19.63
CA LEU A 168 -30.73 12.34 -18.96
C LEU A 168 -29.73 13.28 -19.64
N GLN A 169 -29.84 13.49 -20.95
CA GLN A 169 -28.98 14.46 -21.66
C GLN A 169 -29.18 15.89 -21.16
N SER A 170 -30.39 16.29 -20.86
CA SER A 170 -30.69 17.65 -20.40
C SER A 170 -30.14 17.95 -19.00
N LYS A 171 -29.71 16.93 -18.25
CA LYS A 171 -29.08 17.04 -16.94
C LYS A 171 -27.58 17.36 -17.04
N ILE A 172 -26.99 17.27 -18.23
CA ILE A 172 -25.56 17.50 -18.49
C ILE A 172 -25.39 18.93 -19.00
N LEU A 173 -24.59 19.72 -18.27
CA LEU A 173 -24.33 21.12 -18.59
C LEU A 173 -23.20 21.19 -19.63
N THR A 174 -23.54 21.35 -20.90
CA THR A 174 -22.58 21.41 -22.00
C THR A 174 -21.67 22.64 -21.89
N GLY A 175 -20.34 22.42 -21.84
CA GLY A 175 -19.36 23.50 -21.74
C GLY A 175 -19.26 24.17 -20.35
N ASP A 176 -19.99 23.68 -19.36
CA ASP A 176 -19.97 24.18 -18.00
C ASP A 176 -19.58 23.07 -17.00
N TRP A 177 -19.42 23.42 -15.72
CA TRP A 177 -19.04 22.51 -14.68
C TRP A 177 -20.16 21.50 -14.35
N ASN A 178 -19.80 20.23 -14.39
CA ASN A 178 -20.65 19.12 -13.98
C ASN A 178 -19.98 18.36 -12.83
N THR A 179 -20.75 17.83 -11.89
CA THR A 179 -20.26 16.83 -10.95
C THR A 179 -20.28 15.45 -11.59
N TYR A 180 -19.21 14.69 -11.46
CA TYR A 180 -19.18 13.28 -11.81
C TYR A 180 -18.95 12.44 -10.55
N ARG A 181 -19.80 11.45 -10.29
CA ARG A 181 -19.61 10.48 -9.21
C ARG A 181 -19.62 9.07 -9.76
N ILE A 182 -18.59 8.30 -9.43
CA ILE A 182 -18.45 6.87 -9.75
C ILE A 182 -18.57 6.09 -8.46
N VAL A 183 -19.43 5.05 -8.44
CA VAL A 183 -19.55 4.09 -7.34
C VAL A 183 -19.22 2.72 -7.88
N ALA A 184 -18.17 2.09 -7.33
CA ALA A 184 -17.77 0.72 -7.69
C ALA A 184 -17.75 -0.15 -6.44
N ARG A 185 -18.67 -1.12 -6.36
CA ARG A 185 -18.80 -2.07 -5.24
C ARG A 185 -18.79 -3.50 -5.79
N GLY A 186 -17.72 -4.26 -5.52
CA GLY A 186 -17.58 -5.57 -6.13
C GLY A 186 -17.64 -5.47 -7.65
N ASN A 187 -18.57 -6.15 -8.26
CA ASN A 187 -18.82 -6.11 -9.70
C ASN A 187 -19.96 -5.17 -10.12
N HIS A 188 -20.48 -4.37 -9.20
CA HIS A 188 -21.55 -3.41 -9.43
C HIS A 188 -20.98 -2.00 -9.59
N LEU A 189 -21.23 -1.37 -10.73
CA LEU A 189 -20.64 -0.12 -11.19
C LEU A 189 -21.76 0.86 -11.53
N GLN A 190 -21.70 2.08 -10.99
CA GLN A 190 -22.69 3.13 -11.22
C GLN A 190 -22.01 4.44 -11.56
N HIS A 191 -22.50 5.14 -12.58
CA HIS A 191 -22.06 6.47 -12.99
C HIS A 191 -23.17 7.49 -12.79
N PHE A 192 -22.83 8.59 -12.13
CA PHE A 192 -23.75 9.69 -11.88
C PHE A 192 -23.17 11.00 -12.43
N ILE A 193 -23.99 11.81 -13.07
CA ILE A 193 -23.65 13.18 -13.45
C ILE A 193 -24.73 14.11 -12.87
N ASN A 194 -24.29 15.16 -12.17
CA ASN A 194 -25.16 16.14 -11.49
C ASN A 194 -26.23 15.49 -10.57
N GLY A 195 -25.84 14.39 -9.90
CA GLY A 195 -26.69 13.63 -9.00
C GLY A 195 -27.56 12.57 -9.67
N GLU A 196 -27.75 12.62 -10.98
CA GLU A 196 -28.58 11.69 -11.74
C GLU A 196 -27.80 10.44 -12.12
N LEU A 197 -28.39 9.26 -11.93
CA LEU A 197 -27.82 7.97 -12.37
C LEU A 197 -27.83 7.92 -13.92
N MET A 198 -26.67 7.79 -14.52
CA MET A 198 -26.49 7.77 -15.97
C MET A 198 -26.43 6.35 -16.52
N SER A 199 -25.67 5.46 -15.86
CA SER A 199 -25.56 4.06 -16.24
C SER A 199 -25.30 3.19 -15.01
N GLU A 200 -25.76 1.94 -15.08
CA GLU A 200 -25.60 0.95 -14.03
C GLU A 200 -25.21 -0.39 -14.62
N THR A 201 -24.13 -0.98 -14.13
CA THR A 201 -23.59 -2.23 -14.69
C THR A 201 -23.31 -3.22 -13.57
N THR A 202 -23.75 -4.49 -13.76
CA THR A 202 -23.27 -5.62 -12.98
C THR A 202 -22.45 -6.53 -13.89
N ASP A 203 -21.12 -6.50 -13.74
CA ASP A 203 -20.20 -7.27 -14.58
C ASP A 203 -19.84 -8.60 -13.92
N LYS A 204 -20.39 -9.70 -14.45
CA LYS A 204 -20.14 -11.06 -13.96
C LYS A 204 -19.23 -11.87 -14.90
N GLU A 205 -18.69 -11.26 -15.95
CA GLU A 205 -17.87 -11.97 -16.93
C GLU A 205 -16.53 -12.39 -16.32
N SER A 206 -16.39 -13.69 -16.05
CA SER A 206 -15.18 -14.25 -15.47
C SER A 206 -13.95 -13.94 -16.33
N GLY A 207 -12.85 -13.55 -15.68
CA GLY A 207 -11.59 -13.19 -16.33
C GLY A 207 -11.56 -11.79 -16.97
N LYS A 208 -12.71 -11.12 -17.17
CA LYS A 208 -12.77 -9.77 -17.73
C LYS A 208 -13.15 -8.71 -16.70
N GLN A 209 -14.01 -9.03 -15.74
CA GLN A 209 -14.32 -8.12 -14.64
C GLN A 209 -13.06 -7.71 -13.87
N LYS A 210 -12.99 -6.45 -13.46
CA LYS A 210 -11.84 -5.89 -12.73
C LYS A 210 -12.23 -5.55 -11.29
N ALA A 211 -11.53 -6.14 -10.33
CA ALA A 211 -11.76 -5.90 -8.91
C ALA A 211 -10.94 -4.72 -8.36
N SER A 212 -9.82 -4.39 -9.00
CA SER A 212 -8.95 -3.27 -8.63
C SER A 212 -8.11 -2.80 -9.81
N GLY A 213 -7.52 -1.61 -9.71
CA GLY A 213 -6.62 -1.06 -10.72
C GLY A 213 -6.41 0.43 -10.54
N ILE A 214 -5.70 1.05 -11.49
CA ILE A 214 -5.36 2.47 -11.45
C ILE A 214 -6.56 3.38 -11.74
N LEU A 215 -6.41 4.68 -11.36
CA LEU A 215 -7.21 5.82 -11.82
C LEU A 215 -6.41 6.61 -12.85
N ALA A 216 -7.09 7.12 -13.90
CA ALA A 216 -6.48 8.02 -14.86
C ALA A 216 -7.51 8.92 -15.55
N PHE A 217 -7.07 10.06 -16.08
CA PHE A 217 -7.86 10.97 -16.90
C PHE A 217 -7.40 10.94 -18.34
N GLN A 218 -8.34 10.95 -19.27
CA GLN A 218 -8.07 10.79 -20.70
C GLN A 218 -7.97 12.13 -21.42
N LEU A 219 -7.04 12.21 -22.40
CA LEU A 219 -7.15 13.07 -23.57
C LEU A 219 -7.30 12.19 -24.81
N HIS A 220 -8.47 12.25 -25.42
CA HIS A 220 -8.80 11.42 -26.59
C HIS A 220 -8.08 11.90 -27.86
N ALA A 221 -7.69 10.96 -28.70
CA ALA A 221 -7.17 11.26 -30.05
C ALA A 221 -8.24 11.96 -30.89
N GLY A 222 -7.86 12.95 -31.67
CA GLY A 222 -8.80 13.70 -32.53
C GLY A 222 -8.49 15.17 -32.58
N GLN A 223 -9.51 15.99 -32.83
CA GLN A 223 -9.40 17.44 -32.93
C GLN A 223 -8.95 18.09 -31.60
N PRO A 224 -8.45 19.32 -31.61
CA PRO A 224 -8.10 20.04 -30.40
C PRO A 224 -9.25 20.05 -29.38
N MET A 225 -8.90 19.77 -28.11
CA MET A 225 -9.86 19.68 -27.03
C MET A 225 -9.27 20.22 -25.73
N LYS A 226 -10.15 20.57 -24.80
CA LYS A 226 -9.78 20.91 -23.44
C LYS A 226 -10.73 20.23 -22.45
N VAL A 227 -10.16 19.57 -21.45
CA VAL A 227 -10.90 19.03 -20.28
C VAL A 227 -10.27 19.55 -19.01
N GLU A 228 -11.11 19.88 -18.04
CA GLU A 228 -10.75 20.49 -16.77
C GLU A 228 -11.36 19.69 -15.63
N PHE A 229 -10.57 19.48 -14.56
CA PHE A 229 -11.00 18.75 -13.36
C PHE A 229 -10.62 19.51 -12.10
N LYS A 230 -11.50 19.48 -11.09
CA LYS A 230 -11.23 19.99 -9.74
C LYS A 230 -11.98 19.18 -8.70
N ASN A 231 -11.69 19.42 -7.41
CA ASN A 231 -12.37 18.77 -6.29
C ASN A 231 -12.40 17.23 -6.42
N ILE A 232 -11.22 16.65 -6.69
CA ILE A 232 -11.06 15.21 -6.96
C ILE A 232 -10.99 14.48 -5.62
N LEU A 233 -12.10 13.87 -5.21
CA LEU A 233 -12.34 13.29 -3.90
C LEU A 233 -12.54 11.77 -4.00
N LEU A 234 -11.73 11.01 -3.28
CA LEU A 234 -11.79 9.54 -3.22
C LEU A 234 -12.27 9.09 -1.84
N LYS A 235 -13.17 8.13 -1.80
CA LYS A 235 -13.60 7.41 -0.60
C LYS A 235 -13.47 5.92 -0.82
N ARG A 236 -12.71 5.23 0.02
CA ARG A 236 -12.64 3.78 0.01
C ARG A 236 -13.88 3.19 0.65
N LEU A 237 -14.42 2.17 0.03
CA LEU A 237 -15.57 1.43 0.56
C LEU A 237 -15.08 0.10 1.12
N ARG A 238 -15.77 -0.41 2.13
CA ARG A 238 -15.52 -1.75 2.61
C ARG A 238 -15.76 -2.75 1.48
N LEU A 239 -14.85 -3.72 1.34
CA LEU A 239 -14.94 -4.71 0.28
C LEU A 239 -16.22 -5.56 0.42
N THR A 240 -16.88 -5.80 -0.70
CA THR A 240 -18.10 -6.63 -0.78
C THR A 240 -17.77 -8.12 -0.89
N GLY A 241 -18.73 -9.00 -0.61
CA GLY A 241 -18.62 -10.45 -0.84
C GLY A 241 -17.65 -11.15 0.10
N ASN A 242 -17.54 -10.72 1.35
CA ASN A 242 -16.64 -11.27 2.37
C ASN A 242 -15.14 -11.20 1.98
N ARG A 243 -14.80 -10.40 0.98
CA ARG A 243 -13.41 -10.14 0.61
C ARG A 243 -12.73 -9.32 1.69
N LYS A 244 -11.43 -9.57 1.88
CA LYS A 244 -10.57 -8.88 2.81
C LYS A 244 -9.44 -8.16 2.08
N LYS A 245 -8.87 -7.14 2.70
CA LYS A 245 -7.75 -6.39 2.15
C LYS A 245 -6.53 -6.43 3.07
N LEU A 246 -5.41 -6.87 2.50
CA LEU A 246 -4.10 -6.87 3.14
C LEU A 246 -3.22 -5.80 2.48
N LEU A 247 -2.73 -4.86 3.28
CA LEU A 247 -1.68 -3.94 2.87
C LEU A 247 -0.31 -4.54 3.20
N LEU A 248 0.58 -4.56 2.22
CA LEU A 248 1.96 -4.99 2.35
C LEU A 248 2.85 -3.75 2.31
N LEU A 249 3.32 -3.30 3.48
CA LEU A 249 4.16 -2.11 3.59
C LEU A 249 5.62 -2.51 3.56
N ALA A 250 6.24 -2.31 2.40
CA ALA A 250 7.65 -2.58 2.17
C ALA A 250 8.51 -1.37 2.56
N GLY A 251 9.52 -1.59 3.38
CA GLY A 251 10.54 -0.60 3.73
C GLY A 251 11.32 -0.09 2.51
N ARG A 252 12.11 0.94 2.72
CA ARG A 252 13.08 1.43 1.73
C ARG A 252 14.28 0.51 1.67
N ALA A 253 14.95 0.45 0.53
CA ALA A 253 16.25 -0.21 0.38
C ALA A 253 17.26 0.33 1.40
N SER A 254 17.86 -0.55 2.18
CA SER A 254 18.76 -0.16 3.29
C SER A 254 19.99 -1.04 3.43
N HIS A 255 19.95 -2.25 2.93
CA HIS A 255 20.97 -3.28 3.07
C HIS A 255 21.59 -3.67 1.71
N LYS A 256 22.50 -4.63 1.75
CA LYS A 256 23.07 -5.20 0.52
C LYS A 256 22.00 -6.01 -0.22
N GLN A 257 22.11 -6.04 -1.53
CA GLN A 257 21.25 -6.88 -2.37
C GLN A 257 21.22 -8.32 -1.86
N GLY A 258 20.04 -8.91 -1.78
CA GLY A 258 19.77 -10.21 -1.22
C GLY A 258 19.47 -10.24 0.28
N ALA A 259 19.66 -9.11 1.00
CA ALA A 259 19.33 -8.97 2.41
C ALA A 259 18.35 -7.79 2.60
N HIS A 260 17.32 -7.97 3.44
CA HIS A 260 16.28 -6.96 3.67
C HIS A 260 15.58 -6.49 2.37
N GLU A 261 15.34 -7.40 1.44
CA GLU A 261 14.64 -7.13 0.19
C GLU A 261 13.13 -6.94 0.45
N PHE A 262 12.79 -5.85 1.12
CA PHE A 262 11.42 -5.58 1.56
C PHE A 262 10.45 -5.46 0.40
N ARG A 263 10.86 -4.74 -0.66
CA ARG A 263 10.07 -4.54 -1.87
C ARG A 263 9.86 -5.86 -2.61
N ALA A 264 10.93 -6.56 -2.94
CA ALA A 264 10.86 -7.83 -3.65
C ALA A 264 10.07 -8.89 -2.84
N GLY A 265 10.31 -8.98 -1.52
CA GLY A 265 9.58 -9.89 -0.65
C GLY A 265 8.07 -9.61 -0.61
N CYS A 266 7.66 -8.34 -0.48
CA CYS A 266 6.24 -7.96 -0.49
C CYS A 266 5.57 -8.25 -1.84
N LEU A 267 6.25 -8.01 -2.97
CA LEU A 267 5.73 -8.32 -4.30
C LEU A 267 5.60 -9.82 -4.52
N LEU A 268 6.59 -10.60 -4.05
CA LEU A 268 6.54 -12.07 -4.10
C LEU A 268 5.36 -12.62 -3.27
N PHE A 269 5.15 -12.12 -2.04
CA PHE A 269 4.00 -12.51 -1.22
C PHE A 269 2.69 -12.12 -1.88
N GLN A 270 2.60 -10.92 -2.49
CA GLN A 270 1.43 -10.49 -3.24
C GLN A 270 1.10 -11.49 -4.35
N LYS A 271 2.08 -11.89 -5.17
CA LYS A 271 1.90 -12.88 -6.23
C LYS A 271 1.39 -14.19 -5.68
N CYS A 272 2.07 -14.77 -4.69
CA CYS A 272 1.70 -16.05 -4.09
C CYS A 272 0.28 -16.05 -3.51
N LEU A 273 -0.11 -14.95 -2.84
CA LEU A 273 -1.46 -14.78 -2.29
C LEU A 273 -2.52 -14.58 -3.38
N GLN A 274 -2.19 -13.84 -4.44
CA GLN A 274 -3.10 -13.63 -5.57
C GLN A 274 -3.40 -14.93 -6.29
N ASP A 275 -2.38 -15.78 -6.50
CA ASP A 275 -2.54 -17.08 -7.17
C ASP A 275 -3.36 -18.07 -6.33
N SER A 276 -3.25 -17.99 -5.00
CA SER A 276 -3.88 -18.98 -4.09
C SER A 276 -5.23 -18.54 -3.54
N VAL A 277 -5.39 -17.28 -3.14
CA VAL A 277 -6.58 -16.77 -2.43
C VAL A 277 -7.07 -15.42 -2.97
N GLY A 278 -6.64 -15.00 -4.16
CA GLY A 278 -6.96 -13.70 -4.76
C GLY A 278 -8.46 -13.44 -4.96
N GLY A 279 -9.31 -14.48 -4.93
CA GLY A 279 -10.77 -14.31 -4.94
C GLY A 279 -11.34 -13.78 -3.62
N THR A 280 -10.63 -13.97 -2.49
CA THR A 280 -11.07 -13.58 -1.15
C THR A 280 -10.16 -12.57 -0.48
N LEU A 281 -8.88 -12.51 -0.85
CA LEU A 281 -7.90 -11.58 -0.33
C LEU A 281 -7.38 -10.65 -1.42
N ILE A 282 -7.72 -9.38 -1.32
CA ILE A 282 -7.15 -8.32 -2.16
C ILE A 282 -5.88 -7.82 -1.49
N THR A 283 -4.78 -7.80 -2.22
CA THR A 283 -3.49 -7.33 -1.72
C THR A 283 -3.08 -6.02 -2.40
N ALA A 284 -2.49 -5.11 -1.64
CA ALA A 284 -1.90 -3.88 -2.15
C ALA A 284 -0.50 -3.69 -1.55
N VAL A 285 0.52 -3.55 -2.40
CA VAL A 285 1.91 -3.29 -1.98
C VAL A 285 2.16 -1.80 -2.04
N HIS A 286 2.67 -1.25 -0.95
CA HIS A 286 3.21 0.10 -0.87
C HIS A 286 4.70 0.01 -0.57
N THR A 287 5.50 0.53 -1.49
CA THR A 287 6.96 0.60 -1.38
C THR A 287 7.40 1.87 -0.66
N ASP A 288 8.71 2.02 -0.41
CA ASP A 288 9.31 3.23 0.17
C ASP A 288 8.88 3.54 1.61
N GLY A 289 8.41 2.55 2.35
CA GLY A 289 8.20 2.57 3.80
C GLY A 289 6.83 3.06 4.26
N TRP A 290 6.09 3.85 3.45
CA TRP A 290 4.75 4.32 3.81
C TRP A 290 3.90 4.64 2.58
N PRO A 291 2.58 4.38 2.61
CA PRO A 291 1.71 4.72 1.49
C PRO A 291 1.71 6.22 1.19
N ASN A 292 1.83 6.56 -0.08
CA ASN A 292 1.58 7.92 -0.57
C ASN A 292 0.08 8.15 -0.85
N ASP A 293 -0.71 7.08 -0.96
CA ASP A 293 -2.16 7.11 -1.04
C ASP A 293 -2.74 7.49 0.32
N PRO A 294 -3.37 8.66 0.46
CA PRO A 294 -3.92 9.10 1.74
C PRO A 294 -5.09 8.24 2.22
N THR A 295 -5.67 7.42 1.34
CA THR A 295 -6.82 6.55 1.63
C THR A 295 -6.43 5.08 1.80
N ALA A 296 -5.14 4.74 1.73
CA ALA A 296 -4.68 3.34 1.68
C ALA A 296 -5.22 2.47 2.81
N PHE A 297 -5.31 3.04 4.02
CA PHE A 297 -5.70 2.32 5.24
C PHE A 297 -7.21 2.25 5.48
N ASP A 298 -8.05 3.02 4.75
CA ASP A 298 -9.46 3.22 5.12
C ASP A 298 -10.28 1.93 5.09
N ASN A 299 -9.98 1.02 4.17
CA ASN A 299 -10.65 -0.27 4.04
C ASN A 299 -9.72 -1.48 4.25
N ALA A 300 -8.59 -1.30 4.94
CA ALA A 300 -7.69 -2.38 5.27
C ALA A 300 -8.28 -3.30 6.36
N ASP A 301 -8.16 -4.61 6.17
CA ASP A 301 -8.47 -5.63 7.18
C ASP A 301 -7.19 -6.13 7.88
N ALA A 302 -6.03 -6.05 7.20
CA ALA A 302 -4.73 -6.34 7.79
C ALA A 302 -3.60 -5.54 7.15
N ILE A 303 -2.49 -5.44 7.87
CA ILE A 303 -1.27 -4.73 7.46
C ILE A 303 -0.07 -5.63 7.76
N LEU A 304 0.81 -5.81 6.77
CA LEU A 304 2.15 -6.33 6.97
C LEU A 304 3.15 -5.17 7.05
N LEU A 305 3.97 -5.15 8.08
CA LEU A 305 5.13 -4.29 8.23
C LEU A 305 6.38 -5.12 7.95
N PHE A 306 6.97 -4.96 6.79
CA PHE A 306 8.24 -5.57 6.40
C PHE A 306 9.22 -4.47 6.00
N SER A 307 9.96 -3.96 6.97
CA SER A 307 10.77 -2.75 6.86
C SER A 307 11.92 -2.76 7.86
N ASP A 308 12.80 -1.76 7.77
CA ASP A 308 13.77 -1.49 8.82
C ASP A 308 13.08 -1.22 10.16
N GLY A 309 13.78 -1.60 11.21
CA GLY A 309 13.39 -1.42 12.60
C GLY A 309 14.14 -0.30 13.33
N GLY A 310 14.14 -0.40 14.67
CA GLY A 310 14.79 0.55 15.55
C GLY A 310 14.27 1.98 15.36
N ASN A 311 15.16 2.97 15.45
CA ASN A 311 14.79 4.39 15.24
C ASN A 311 14.36 4.70 13.79
N GLY A 312 14.67 3.84 12.83
CA GLY A 312 14.28 3.96 11.41
C GLY A 312 12.91 3.38 11.08
N HIS A 313 12.27 2.69 12.02
CA HIS A 313 11.00 2.02 11.76
C HIS A 313 9.93 2.99 11.26
N PRO A 314 9.28 2.73 10.10
CA PRO A 314 8.34 3.67 9.47
C PRO A 314 7.18 4.08 10.38
N VAL A 315 6.70 3.15 11.20
CA VAL A 315 5.53 3.35 12.08
C VAL A 315 5.77 4.40 13.16
N ILE A 316 7.00 4.51 13.68
CA ILE A 316 7.30 5.48 14.76
C ILE A 316 7.65 6.88 14.24
N GLN A 317 7.57 7.10 12.93
CA GLN A 317 7.83 8.40 12.33
C GLN A 317 6.55 9.25 12.30
N ARG A 318 6.67 10.53 12.62
CA ARG A 318 5.53 11.47 12.62
C ARG A 318 4.39 10.99 13.54
N ASN A 319 3.14 11.05 13.08
CA ASN A 319 1.93 10.60 13.79
C ASN A 319 1.50 9.16 13.44
N ARG A 320 2.33 8.41 12.71
CA ARG A 320 1.98 7.09 12.15
C ARG A 320 1.69 6.02 13.22
N LEU A 321 2.37 6.11 14.37
CA LEU A 321 2.11 5.20 15.49
C LEU A 321 0.65 5.29 15.95
N ALA A 322 0.15 6.52 16.15
CA ALA A 322 -1.24 6.76 16.52
C ALA A 322 -2.22 6.32 15.42
N GLN A 323 -1.84 6.46 14.14
CA GLN A 323 -2.65 5.99 13.01
C GLN A 323 -2.80 4.47 13.02
N ILE A 324 -1.70 3.72 13.18
CA ILE A 324 -1.75 2.25 13.26
C ILE A 324 -2.47 1.79 14.53
N ASP A 325 -2.29 2.46 15.66
CA ASP A 325 -2.99 2.16 16.90
C ASP A 325 -4.53 2.31 16.75
N ALA A 326 -4.96 3.36 16.06
CA ALA A 326 -6.38 3.55 15.75
C ALA A 326 -6.93 2.44 14.83
N LEU A 327 -6.12 1.95 13.88
CA LEU A 327 -6.49 0.80 13.03
C LEU A 327 -6.55 -0.49 13.84
N ALA A 328 -5.57 -0.74 14.69
CA ALA A 328 -5.54 -1.90 15.58
C ALA A 328 -6.80 -1.94 16.45
N LYS A 329 -7.15 -0.83 17.11
CA LYS A 329 -8.38 -0.69 17.93
C LYS A 329 -9.69 -0.93 17.17
N ARG A 330 -9.68 -0.82 15.84
CA ARG A 330 -10.81 -1.19 14.97
C ARG A 330 -10.80 -2.68 14.56
N GLY A 331 -9.88 -3.48 15.09
CA GLY A 331 -9.75 -4.90 14.78
C GLY A 331 -8.90 -5.20 13.55
N VAL A 332 -8.20 -4.21 12.94
CA VAL A 332 -7.30 -4.45 11.81
C VAL A 332 -6.13 -5.33 12.26
N GLY A 333 -5.87 -6.42 11.53
CA GLY A 333 -4.77 -7.32 11.82
C GLY A 333 -3.40 -6.68 11.54
N ILE A 334 -2.38 -7.03 12.33
CA ILE A 334 -1.02 -6.50 12.17
C ILE A 334 -0.02 -7.64 12.16
N ALA A 335 0.78 -7.72 11.11
CA ALA A 335 1.90 -8.65 10.99
C ALA A 335 3.21 -7.86 10.86
N CYS A 336 4.26 -8.32 11.54
CA CYS A 336 5.61 -7.77 11.46
C CYS A 336 6.61 -8.88 11.12
N LEU A 337 7.48 -8.62 10.14
CA LEU A 337 8.51 -9.57 9.74
C LEU A 337 9.91 -9.01 9.97
N HIS A 338 10.78 -9.88 10.44
CA HIS A 338 12.22 -9.68 10.62
C HIS A 338 12.51 -8.37 11.36
N TYR A 339 13.25 -7.44 10.76
CA TYR A 339 13.61 -6.18 11.39
C TYR A 339 12.39 -5.29 11.70
N GLY A 340 11.27 -5.51 11.02
CA GLY A 340 9.98 -4.88 11.33
C GLY A 340 9.37 -5.25 12.69
N VAL A 341 9.95 -6.19 13.47
CA VAL A 341 9.54 -6.47 14.85
C VAL A 341 10.30 -5.59 15.88
N GLU A 342 11.28 -4.80 15.44
CA GLU A 342 12.10 -3.98 16.33
C GLU A 342 11.63 -2.53 16.36
N VAL A 343 11.33 -2.04 17.56
CA VAL A 343 11.09 -0.62 17.84
C VAL A 343 11.78 -0.22 19.14
N PRO A 344 12.19 1.05 19.30
CA PRO A 344 12.65 1.54 20.60
C PRO A 344 11.53 1.39 21.63
N LYS A 345 11.85 0.85 22.80
CA LYS A 345 10.89 0.58 23.88
C LYS A 345 10.02 1.79 24.20
N GLU A 346 10.63 2.98 24.24
CA GLU A 346 9.97 4.23 24.64
C GLU A 346 9.14 4.87 23.51
N LYS A 347 9.25 4.35 22.27
CA LYS A 347 8.62 4.96 21.08
C LYS A 347 7.61 4.06 20.38
N GLY A 348 7.43 2.82 20.84
CA GLY A 348 6.52 1.89 20.17
C GLY A 348 6.41 0.55 20.87
N GLY A 349 7.22 0.29 21.92
CA GLY A 349 7.23 -1.00 22.61
C GLY A 349 5.87 -1.38 23.20
N ALA A 350 5.17 -0.44 23.80
CA ALA A 350 3.84 -0.67 24.36
C ALA A 350 2.80 -1.00 23.28
N GLU A 351 2.84 -0.28 22.18
CA GLU A 351 1.95 -0.48 21.04
C GLU A 351 2.19 -1.86 20.39
N PHE A 352 3.46 -2.27 20.19
CA PHE A 352 3.79 -3.58 19.64
C PHE A 352 3.35 -4.73 20.55
N LEU A 353 3.49 -4.58 21.87
CA LEU A 353 2.93 -5.54 22.83
C LEU A 353 1.40 -5.64 22.69
N ASN A 354 0.73 -4.53 22.44
CA ASN A 354 -0.73 -4.50 22.25
C ASN A 354 -1.16 -5.02 20.87
N TRP A 355 -0.37 -4.79 19.81
CA TRP A 355 -0.76 -5.14 18.44
C TRP A 355 -0.43 -6.57 18.08
N ILE A 356 0.81 -7.00 18.39
CA ILE A 356 1.34 -8.30 17.98
C ILE A 356 1.81 -9.17 19.16
N GLY A 357 1.71 -8.68 20.39
CA GLY A 357 2.03 -9.45 21.59
C GLY A 357 3.51 -9.52 21.96
N GLY A 358 4.42 -8.99 21.14
CA GLY A 358 5.85 -9.03 21.40
C GLY A 358 6.65 -8.15 20.46
N PHE A 359 7.90 -7.83 20.82
CA PHE A 359 8.80 -7.03 19.99
C PHE A 359 10.27 -7.28 20.35
N PHE A 360 11.18 -6.87 19.46
CA PHE A 360 12.61 -6.83 19.72
C PHE A 360 12.97 -5.56 20.50
N GLU A 361 13.57 -5.72 21.69
CA GLU A 361 14.06 -4.60 22.52
C GLU A 361 15.59 -4.51 22.43
N THR A 362 16.09 -3.37 21.98
CA THR A 362 17.53 -3.06 21.97
C THR A 362 18.15 -3.24 23.36
N ASN A 363 19.37 -3.78 23.46
CA ASN A 363 20.07 -4.20 24.71
C ASN A 363 19.45 -5.37 25.46
N TRP A 364 18.37 -5.98 24.95
CA TRP A 364 17.73 -7.16 25.52
C TRP A 364 17.69 -8.31 24.53
N SER A 365 17.07 -8.14 23.38
CA SER A 365 17.01 -9.12 22.31
C SER A 365 18.27 -9.16 21.48
N VAL A 366 18.54 -10.25 20.76
CA VAL A 366 19.76 -10.45 19.98
C VAL A 366 19.46 -10.99 18.59
N ASN A 367 20.39 -10.69 17.64
CA ASN A 367 20.23 -10.92 16.19
C ASN A 367 21.39 -11.76 15.57
N PRO A 368 21.69 -12.95 16.03
CA PRO A 368 22.71 -13.78 15.40
C PRO A 368 22.23 -14.43 14.11
N HIS A 369 23.17 -14.68 13.18
CA HIS A 369 22.95 -15.61 12.08
C HIS A 369 23.14 -17.04 12.56
N TRP A 370 22.19 -17.93 12.28
CA TRP A 370 22.28 -19.36 12.59
C TRP A 370 21.30 -20.19 11.78
N THR A 371 21.58 -21.48 11.67
CA THR A 371 20.69 -22.41 10.98
C THR A 371 19.64 -22.93 11.94
N LEU A 372 18.40 -22.60 11.67
CA LEU A 372 17.23 -23.11 12.35
C LEU A 372 16.79 -24.44 11.76
N ALA A 373 16.69 -25.48 12.58
CA ALA A 373 15.90 -26.68 12.27
C ALA A 373 14.50 -26.53 12.89
N ALA A 374 13.53 -26.15 12.06
CA ALA A 374 12.16 -25.88 12.48
C ALA A 374 11.38 -27.20 12.64
N THR A 375 11.59 -27.90 13.75
CA THR A 375 10.90 -29.17 14.06
C THR A 375 9.72 -28.98 15.01
N GLU A 376 9.65 -27.84 15.71
CA GLU A 376 8.63 -27.56 16.71
C GLU A 376 7.76 -26.38 16.32
N LEU A 377 6.62 -26.73 15.74
CA LEU A 377 5.55 -25.82 15.31
C LEU A 377 4.30 -26.03 16.18
N ALA A 378 3.50 -24.99 16.34
CA ALA A 378 2.19 -25.06 16.99
C ALA A 378 1.17 -25.82 16.12
N LYS A 379 1.24 -27.15 16.10
CA LYS A 379 0.50 -28.04 15.18
C LYS A 379 -1.00 -27.80 15.09
N ASN A 380 -1.62 -27.26 16.16
CA ASN A 380 -3.06 -27.01 16.21
C ASN A 380 -3.43 -25.57 15.79
N HIS A 381 -2.45 -24.73 15.47
CA HIS A 381 -2.73 -23.35 15.06
C HIS A 381 -2.84 -23.26 13.54
N PRO A 382 -3.84 -22.53 12.98
CA PRO A 382 -4.06 -22.43 11.52
C PRO A 382 -2.84 -21.97 10.73
N ILE A 383 -1.97 -21.15 11.31
CA ILE A 383 -0.72 -20.69 10.69
C ILE A 383 0.21 -21.87 10.32
N CYS A 384 0.13 -22.97 11.07
CA CYS A 384 0.95 -24.16 10.82
C CYS A 384 0.30 -25.18 9.89
N ASN A 385 -0.87 -24.90 9.33
CA ASN A 385 -1.55 -25.80 8.41
C ASN A 385 -0.65 -26.12 7.20
N GLY A 386 -0.45 -27.41 6.92
CA GLY A 386 0.34 -27.90 5.79
C GLY A 386 1.85 -27.70 5.92
N VAL A 387 2.34 -26.99 6.93
CA VAL A 387 3.78 -26.74 7.13
C VAL A 387 4.45 -27.97 7.71
N LYS A 388 5.49 -28.46 7.04
CA LYS A 388 6.37 -29.56 7.48
C LYS A 388 7.62 -29.01 8.15
N PRO A 389 8.37 -29.82 8.90
CA PRO A 389 9.68 -29.44 9.38
C PRO A 389 10.60 -28.95 8.25
N PHE A 390 11.33 -27.87 8.49
CA PHE A 390 12.23 -27.27 7.50
C PHE A 390 13.53 -26.79 8.16
N GLU A 391 14.54 -26.55 7.35
CA GLU A 391 15.81 -25.97 7.78
C GLU A 391 16.12 -24.72 6.96
N VAL A 392 16.48 -23.64 7.66
CA VAL A 392 16.81 -22.34 7.03
C VAL A 392 17.88 -21.63 7.84
N ASN A 393 18.97 -21.22 7.18
CA ASN A 393 19.94 -20.28 7.74
C ASN A 393 19.43 -18.85 7.55
N ASP A 394 19.30 -18.12 8.64
CA ASP A 394 18.83 -16.73 8.61
C ASP A 394 19.39 -15.93 9.81
N GLU A 395 19.16 -14.65 9.86
CA GLU A 395 19.37 -13.82 11.04
C GLU A 395 18.16 -13.95 11.99
N TRP A 396 18.09 -15.11 12.66
CA TRP A 396 16.97 -15.39 13.57
C TRP A 396 17.15 -14.67 14.90
N TYR A 397 16.35 -13.63 15.14
CA TYR A 397 16.34 -12.93 16.40
C TYR A 397 15.73 -13.80 17.49
N TYR A 398 16.24 -13.65 18.70
CA TYR A 398 15.66 -14.32 19.86
C TYR A 398 15.79 -13.47 21.14
N HIS A 399 15.30 -14.01 22.27
CA HIS A 399 15.17 -13.30 23.54
C HIS A 399 14.27 -12.07 23.42
N MET A 400 13.11 -12.28 22.78
CA MET A 400 12.13 -11.22 22.51
C MET A 400 11.42 -10.75 23.77
N ARG A 401 10.92 -9.53 23.78
CA ARG A 401 9.95 -9.08 24.77
C ARG A 401 8.56 -9.53 24.38
N PHE A 402 7.83 -10.10 25.34
CA PHE A 402 6.42 -10.43 25.22
C PHE A 402 5.63 -9.66 26.27
N ARG A 403 4.33 -9.54 26.03
CA ARG A 403 3.39 -8.99 27.00
C ARG A 403 3.30 -9.88 28.24
N GLU A 404 2.90 -9.30 29.37
CA GLU A 404 2.68 -10.02 30.61
C GLU A 404 1.23 -9.81 31.09
N PRO A 405 0.48 -10.88 31.41
CA PRO A 405 0.83 -12.27 31.17
C PRO A 405 0.89 -12.60 29.67
N ASN A 406 1.65 -13.64 29.30
CA ASN A 406 1.83 -14.04 27.90
C ASN A 406 1.03 -15.28 27.50
N ASP A 407 0.06 -15.69 28.29
CA ASP A 407 -0.75 -16.90 28.07
C ASP A 407 -1.63 -16.79 26.81
N ASP A 408 -1.90 -15.58 26.35
CA ASP A 408 -2.66 -15.27 25.14
C ASP A 408 -1.78 -15.13 23.86
N VAL A 409 -0.44 -15.28 24.01
CA VAL A 409 0.50 -15.31 22.89
C VAL A 409 0.81 -16.75 22.50
N THR A 410 0.34 -17.18 21.35
CA THR A 410 0.63 -18.51 20.82
C THR A 410 2.02 -18.56 20.18
N LYS A 411 2.89 -19.43 20.70
CA LYS A 411 4.25 -19.68 20.18
C LYS A 411 4.16 -20.53 18.92
N ILE A 412 4.23 -19.92 17.75
CA ILE A 412 4.07 -20.59 16.45
C ILE A 412 5.29 -21.42 16.07
N LEU A 413 6.49 -20.85 16.20
CA LEU A 413 7.77 -21.48 15.90
C LEU A 413 8.72 -21.26 17.05
N THR A 414 9.28 -22.33 17.58
CA THR A 414 10.27 -22.28 18.65
C THR A 414 11.49 -23.15 18.34
N ALA A 415 12.66 -22.73 18.80
CA ALA A 415 13.89 -23.51 18.69
C ALA A 415 14.85 -23.19 19.83
N ILE A 416 15.89 -24.00 19.96
CA ILE A 416 17.02 -23.73 20.86
C ILE A 416 18.16 -23.19 20.00
N PRO A 417 18.50 -21.87 20.11
CA PRO A 417 19.64 -21.31 19.42
C PRO A 417 20.95 -21.99 19.85
N PRO A 418 21.93 -22.19 18.96
CA PRO A 418 23.25 -22.72 19.32
C PRO A 418 23.91 -21.85 20.41
N ASP A 419 24.55 -22.49 21.39
CA ASP A 419 25.20 -21.78 22.50
C ASP A 419 26.27 -20.80 22.03
N SER A 420 26.94 -21.06 20.91
CA SER A 420 27.89 -20.13 20.29
C SER A 420 27.29 -18.76 19.95
N THR A 421 25.98 -18.69 19.66
CA THR A 421 25.29 -17.41 19.42
C THR A 421 25.14 -16.58 20.70
N ARG A 422 25.21 -17.22 21.87
CA ARG A 422 25.14 -16.59 23.20
C ARG A 422 26.52 -16.19 23.75
N GLU A 423 27.60 -16.46 23.01
CA GLU A 423 28.98 -16.16 23.39
C GLU A 423 29.54 -14.91 22.71
N ARG A 424 28.72 -14.22 21.90
CA ARG A 424 29.10 -12.97 21.25
C ARG A 424 29.42 -11.87 22.28
N PRO A 425 30.26 -10.88 21.96
CA PRO A 425 30.48 -9.71 22.80
C PRO A 425 29.19 -8.96 23.10
N ASP A 426 29.10 -8.31 24.26
CA ASP A 426 27.96 -7.47 24.62
C ASP A 426 27.82 -6.31 23.65
N GLY A 427 26.57 -5.93 23.35
CA GLY A 427 26.25 -4.83 22.44
C GLY A 427 24.75 -4.71 22.23
N LEU A 428 24.36 -3.65 21.55
CA LEU A 428 22.96 -3.25 21.37
C LEU A 428 22.06 -4.38 20.85
N HIS A 429 22.58 -5.23 19.95
CA HIS A 429 21.88 -6.35 19.32
C HIS A 429 22.67 -7.67 19.42
N SER A 430 23.85 -7.65 20.03
CA SER A 430 24.78 -8.78 19.97
C SER A 430 24.57 -9.79 21.10
N ASN A 431 24.61 -9.32 22.34
CA ASN A 431 24.57 -10.14 23.54
C ASN A 431 24.40 -9.31 24.81
N ASN A 432 24.10 -9.97 25.91
CA ASN A 432 24.07 -9.39 27.26
C ASN A 432 24.07 -10.52 28.32
N PRO A 433 24.24 -10.19 29.63
CA PRO A 433 24.30 -11.21 30.68
C PRO A 433 23.06 -12.13 30.73
N THR A 434 21.87 -11.60 30.48
CA THR A 434 20.62 -12.39 30.52
C THR A 434 20.58 -13.42 29.38
N VAL A 435 21.01 -13.04 28.18
CA VAL A 435 21.12 -13.97 27.04
C VAL A 435 22.12 -15.10 27.35
N ARG A 436 23.27 -14.77 27.95
CA ARG A 436 24.31 -15.76 28.31
C ARG A 436 23.81 -16.75 29.37
N SER A 437 23.03 -16.28 30.34
CA SER A 437 22.49 -17.15 31.39
C SER A 437 21.43 -18.13 30.88
N ASN A 438 20.87 -17.88 29.68
CA ASN A 438 19.79 -18.68 29.07
C ASN A 438 20.31 -19.76 28.09
N LYS A 439 21.55 -20.28 28.26
CA LYS A 439 22.03 -21.41 27.44
C LYS A 439 21.08 -22.60 27.50
N GLY A 440 20.86 -23.22 26.34
CA GLY A 440 19.91 -24.33 26.19
C GLY A 440 18.43 -23.96 26.29
N HIS A 441 18.11 -22.67 26.54
CA HIS A 441 16.72 -22.23 26.58
C HIS A 441 16.11 -22.20 25.18
N ARG A 442 14.83 -22.63 25.13
CA ARG A 442 14.00 -22.58 23.94
C ARG A 442 13.46 -21.15 23.76
N GLU A 443 13.66 -20.61 22.59
CA GLU A 443 13.28 -19.24 22.21
C GLU A 443 12.11 -19.26 21.23
N VAL A 444 11.30 -18.20 21.25
CA VAL A 444 10.18 -17.99 20.35
C VAL A 444 10.65 -17.17 19.16
N LEU A 445 10.49 -17.69 17.95
CA LEU A 445 10.95 -17.10 16.71
C LEU A 445 9.81 -16.59 15.80
N ALA A 446 8.62 -17.21 15.95
CA ALA A 446 7.38 -16.70 15.39
C ALA A 446 6.23 -16.90 16.37
N TRP A 447 5.32 -15.96 16.43
CA TRP A 447 4.21 -15.96 17.37
C TRP A 447 2.94 -15.34 16.78
N ALA A 448 1.79 -15.73 17.32
CA ALA A 448 0.48 -15.19 17.02
C ALA A 448 -0.17 -14.65 18.28
N TYR A 449 -0.96 -13.60 18.14
CA TYR A 449 -1.69 -12.99 19.22
C TYR A 449 -3.13 -12.68 18.79
N GLU A 450 -4.10 -13.25 19.47
CA GLU A 450 -5.51 -12.90 19.28
C GLU A 450 -5.89 -11.80 20.26
N ARG A 451 -6.10 -10.60 19.74
CA ARG A 451 -6.39 -9.44 20.57
C ARG A 451 -7.82 -9.46 21.11
N PRO A 452 -8.07 -8.86 22.30
CA PRO A 452 -9.41 -8.76 22.87
C PRO A 452 -10.42 -8.01 21.99
N ASP A 453 -9.95 -7.12 21.10
CA ASP A 453 -10.76 -6.39 20.13
C ASP A 453 -11.18 -7.22 18.91
N GLY A 454 -10.79 -8.50 18.84
CA GLY A 454 -11.02 -9.41 17.73
C GLY A 454 -10.02 -9.31 16.59
N GLY A 455 -9.07 -8.38 16.66
CA GLY A 455 -7.98 -8.28 15.70
C GLY A 455 -6.90 -9.34 15.98
N ARG A 456 -6.02 -9.57 15.01
CA ARG A 456 -4.96 -10.58 15.05
C ARG A 456 -3.59 -9.97 14.88
N GLY A 457 -2.65 -10.37 15.71
CA GLY A 457 -1.25 -9.98 15.65
C GLY A 457 -0.37 -11.16 15.25
N PHE A 458 0.68 -10.89 14.47
CA PHE A 458 1.69 -11.88 14.12
C PHE A 458 3.08 -11.24 14.11
N GLY A 459 4.07 -11.93 14.66
CA GLY A 459 5.48 -11.56 14.56
C GLY A 459 6.32 -12.76 14.16
N CYS A 460 7.32 -12.53 13.30
CA CYS A 460 8.32 -13.52 12.94
C CYS A 460 9.69 -12.85 12.80
N THR A 461 10.71 -13.46 13.39
CA THR A 461 12.07 -12.89 13.45
C THR A 461 12.94 -13.23 12.24
N GLY A 462 12.57 -14.24 11.43
CA GLY A 462 13.26 -14.58 10.18
C GLY A 462 12.82 -13.71 9.01
N GLY A 463 13.61 -13.73 7.93
CA GLY A 463 13.35 -12.99 6.70
C GLY A 463 14.45 -12.00 6.30
N HIS A 464 15.66 -12.16 6.84
CA HIS A 464 16.84 -11.39 6.46
C HIS A 464 17.25 -11.66 5.01
N PHE A 465 17.42 -12.95 4.67
CA PHE A 465 17.86 -13.34 3.34
C PHE A 465 16.68 -13.62 2.42
N HIS A 466 16.59 -12.86 1.33
CA HIS A 466 15.50 -12.98 0.35
C HIS A 466 15.40 -14.39 -0.27
N ASN A 467 16.55 -15.03 -0.54
CA ASN A 467 16.59 -16.38 -1.10
C ASN A 467 15.94 -17.44 -0.20
N ASN A 468 15.73 -17.17 1.08
CA ASN A 468 15.02 -18.05 1.99
C ASN A 468 13.53 -18.23 1.61
N TRP A 469 12.98 -17.32 0.82
CA TRP A 469 11.64 -17.48 0.25
C TRP A 469 11.53 -18.60 -0.79
N ALA A 470 12.66 -19.18 -1.24
CA ALA A 470 12.68 -20.42 -2.00
C ALA A 470 12.23 -21.63 -1.18
N ASN A 471 12.41 -21.60 0.17
CA ASN A 471 11.96 -22.67 1.03
C ASN A 471 10.43 -22.66 1.12
N ASP A 472 9.79 -23.68 0.54
CA ASP A 472 8.33 -23.78 0.45
C ASP A 472 7.65 -23.76 1.82
N GLU A 473 8.22 -24.42 2.82
CA GLU A 473 7.64 -24.58 4.14
C GLU A 473 7.71 -23.25 4.93
N PHE A 474 8.87 -22.58 4.88
CA PHE A 474 9.01 -21.25 5.50
C PHE A 474 8.10 -20.23 4.82
N ARG A 475 8.05 -20.23 3.49
CA ARG A 475 7.14 -19.36 2.74
C ARG A 475 5.67 -19.67 3.06
N THR A 476 5.27 -20.95 3.11
CA THR A 476 3.91 -21.34 3.50
C THR A 476 3.55 -20.86 4.90
N LEU A 477 4.45 -20.96 5.87
CA LEU A 477 4.23 -20.42 7.24
C LEU A 477 3.87 -18.93 7.22
N ILE A 478 4.64 -18.14 6.46
CA ILE A 478 4.41 -16.69 6.37
C ILE A 478 3.11 -16.38 5.62
N LEU A 479 2.84 -17.02 4.49
CA LEU A 479 1.61 -16.82 3.73
C LEU A 479 0.37 -17.20 4.54
N ASN A 480 0.42 -18.32 5.27
CA ASN A 480 -0.63 -18.70 6.22
C ASN A 480 -0.86 -17.63 7.28
N ALA A 481 0.23 -17.08 7.84
CA ALA A 481 0.15 -16.03 8.85
C ALA A 481 -0.52 -14.76 8.30
N LEU A 482 -0.20 -14.35 7.08
CA LEU A 482 -0.79 -13.18 6.42
C LEU A 482 -2.30 -13.39 6.15
N VAL A 483 -2.70 -14.57 5.70
CA VAL A 483 -4.11 -14.94 5.50
C VAL A 483 -4.85 -14.97 6.83
N TRP A 484 -4.27 -15.61 7.85
CA TRP A 484 -4.85 -15.66 9.20
C TRP A 484 -5.00 -14.24 9.80
N THR A 485 -3.97 -13.43 9.72
CA THR A 485 -3.99 -12.05 10.23
C THR A 485 -5.06 -11.20 9.55
N SER A 486 -5.36 -11.50 8.27
CA SER A 486 -6.44 -10.84 7.51
C SER A 486 -7.86 -11.29 7.91
N GLY A 487 -7.98 -12.20 8.89
CA GLY A 487 -9.27 -12.72 9.34
C GLY A 487 -9.89 -13.76 8.39
N ILE A 488 -9.10 -14.32 7.48
CA ILE A 488 -9.51 -15.39 6.56
C ILE A 488 -9.11 -16.74 7.15
N ALA A 489 -9.94 -17.76 6.91
CA ALA A 489 -9.62 -19.13 7.29
C ALA A 489 -8.46 -19.65 6.44
N VAL A 490 -7.39 -20.12 7.08
CA VAL A 490 -6.27 -20.77 6.41
C VAL A 490 -6.69 -22.17 5.95
N PRO A 491 -6.46 -22.55 4.69
CA PRO A 491 -6.78 -23.89 4.19
C PRO A 491 -6.08 -24.98 5.04
N LYS A 492 -6.69 -26.15 5.17
CA LYS A 492 -6.13 -27.27 5.96
C LYS A 492 -4.74 -27.70 5.50
N ASN A 493 -4.46 -27.59 4.21
CA ASN A 493 -3.16 -27.93 3.62
C ASN A 493 -2.23 -26.72 3.50
N GLY A 494 -2.57 -25.59 4.13
CA GLY A 494 -1.83 -24.34 4.00
C GLY A 494 -2.04 -23.62 2.67
N ILE A 495 -1.36 -22.49 2.51
CA ILE A 495 -1.32 -21.73 1.26
C ILE A 495 -0.27 -22.35 0.36
N THR A 496 -0.71 -22.97 -0.72
CA THR A 496 0.20 -23.53 -1.74
C THR A 496 0.69 -22.40 -2.64
N SER A 497 1.99 -22.32 -2.86
CA SER A 497 2.61 -21.37 -3.77
C SER A 497 3.80 -22.01 -4.48
N HIS A 498 4.09 -21.53 -5.68
CA HIS A 498 5.31 -21.90 -6.41
C HIS A 498 6.10 -20.63 -6.71
N VAL A 499 7.41 -20.70 -6.48
CA VAL A 499 8.35 -19.62 -6.75
C VAL A 499 9.53 -20.18 -7.51
N SER A 500 9.80 -19.65 -8.69
CA SER A 500 10.95 -20.02 -9.53
C SER A 500 12.20 -19.20 -9.14
N ASP A 501 13.37 -19.69 -9.54
CA ASP A 501 14.63 -18.96 -9.35
C ASP A 501 14.62 -17.58 -10.02
N VAL A 502 13.90 -17.43 -11.14
CA VAL A 502 13.74 -16.12 -11.82
C VAL A 502 12.98 -15.15 -10.93
N GLU A 503 11.85 -15.57 -10.39
CA GLU A 503 11.00 -14.73 -9.52
C GLU A 503 11.70 -14.32 -8.22
N LEU A 504 12.64 -15.14 -7.72
CA LEU A 504 13.48 -14.76 -6.58
C LEU A 504 14.49 -13.66 -6.90
N THR A 505 14.75 -13.40 -8.17
CA THR A 505 15.69 -12.34 -8.61
C THR A 505 15.00 -11.12 -9.17
N GLU A 506 13.68 -11.16 -9.30
CA GLU A 506 12.88 -10.01 -9.74
C GLU A 506 12.72 -8.98 -8.61
N ASP A 507 12.62 -7.72 -8.99
CA ASP A 507 12.32 -6.61 -8.09
C ASP A 507 13.30 -6.40 -6.92
N LEU A 508 14.48 -7.03 -6.94
CA LEU A 508 15.52 -6.81 -5.93
C LEU A 508 15.95 -5.34 -5.91
N ASP A 509 16.36 -4.89 -4.75
CA ASP A 509 16.89 -3.56 -4.58
C ASP A 509 18.16 -3.36 -5.43
N PRO A 510 18.37 -2.18 -6.02
CA PRO A 510 19.59 -1.92 -6.78
C PRO A 510 20.81 -2.03 -5.86
N PRO A 511 21.93 -2.57 -6.34
CA PRO A 511 23.13 -2.67 -5.53
C PRO A 511 23.53 -1.24 -5.04
N PRO A 512 23.97 -1.12 -3.77
CA PRO A 512 24.36 0.18 -3.23
C PRO A 512 25.44 0.82 -4.11
N PRO A 513 25.40 2.15 -4.32
CA PRO A 513 26.40 2.83 -5.12
C PRO A 513 27.80 2.57 -4.56
N PRO A 514 28.82 2.37 -5.41
CA PRO A 514 30.17 2.11 -4.94
C PRO A 514 30.60 3.20 -3.95
N ARG A 515 31.11 2.78 -2.79
CA ARG A 515 31.62 3.72 -1.79
C ARG A 515 32.68 4.60 -2.46
N LYS A 516 32.44 5.91 -2.54
CA LYS A 516 33.48 6.87 -2.92
C LYS A 516 34.59 6.69 -1.90
N ASN A 517 35.75 6.14 -2.32
CA ASN A 517 36.92 6.08 -1.48
C ASN A 517 37.17 7.50 -0.97
N LYS A 518 37.01 7.73 0.33
CA LYS A 518 37.57 8.92 0.96
C LYS A 518 39.08 8.81 0.71
N LYS A 519 39.60 9.57 -0.28
CA LYS A 519 41.03 9.79 -0.40
C LYS A 519 41.47 10.30 0.97
N ALA A 520 42.38 9.56 1.60
CA ALA A 520 43.08 10.04 2.75
C ALA A 520 43.72 11.38 2.35
N LEU A 521 43.33 12.45 3.02
CA LEU A 521 44.05 13.72 3.03
C LEU A 521 45.13 13.65 4.10
#